data_3eddf40691625d47b335acd8ff136a11
#
_entry.id   3eddf40691625d47b335acd8ff136a11
#
_cell.length_a   1.000
_cell.length_b   1.000
_cell.length_c   1.000
_cell.angle_alpha   90.00
_cell.angle_beta   90.00
_cell.angle_gamma   90.00
#
_symmetry.space_group_name_H-M   'P 1'
#
loop_
_entity.id
_entity.type
_entity.pdbx_description
1 polymer ?
#
loop_
_entity_poly.entity_id
_entity_poly.type
_entity_poly.pdbx_seq_one_letter_code
_entity_poly.pdbx_strand_id
1 'polypeptide(L)'
;YLLELFRKKRAEARHKRLSVYIKRGNSHLFPSFSINLNIPQEDKIYLEVGNDTILDCQITFESKEGKVIVGDQSFIGGSHLICRNKIVIEDNVFIAWGSTIYDHNSHSLDYRDREEDILQQLRDYRLGQSFIANKNWEVVDSKPILIKSNAWIGMNCIILKGVTIGEGAIVGAGSVVTKDVPDWTVAGGNPAKVIKVLPENLRKK
;
A
#
# COMPACT_ATOMS: atom_id res chain seq x y z
N TYR A 1 -26.71 -13.17 10.45
CA TYR A 1 -26.54 -12.45 11.73
C TYR A 1 -25.45 -13.09 12.61
N LEU A 2 -25.55 -14.37 13.01
CA LEU A 2 -24.55 -15.07 13.83
C LEU A 2 -23.16 -15.12 13.17
N LEU A 3 -23.10 -15.38 11.88
CA LEU A 3 -21.86 -15.42 11.10
C LEU A 3 -21.17 -14.03 11.02
N GLU A 4 -21.95 -12.99 10.91
CA GLU A 4 -21.45 -11.59 10.90
C GLU A 4 -20.91 -11.20 12.27
N LEU A 5 -21.61 -11.54 13.34
CA LEU A 5 -21.16 -11.30 14.71
C LEU A 5 -19.84 -12.04 15.00
N PHE A 6 -19.71 -13.26 14.50
CA PHE A 6 -18.48 -14.05 14.64
C PHE A 6 -17.31 -13.46 13.86
N ARG A 7 -17.56 -13.01 12.62
CA ARG A 7 -16.56 -12.31 11.79
C ARG A 7 -16.09 -11.02 12.44
N LYS A 8 -17.02 -10.24 12.99
CA LYS A 8 -16.72 -8.99 13.70
C LYS A 8 -15.83 -9.24 14.93
N LYS A 9 -16.18 -10.21 15.78
CA LYS A 9 -15.36 -10.57 16.95
C LYS A 9 -13.95 -11.04 16.56
N ARG A 10 -13.81 -11.84 15.50
CA ARG A 10 -12.49 -12.26 15.00
C ARG A 10 -11.67 -11.07 14.48
N ALA A 11 -12.29 -10.14 13.78
CA ALA A 11 -11.65 -8.93 13.31
C ALA A 11 -11.17 -8.05 14.48
N GLU A 12 -12.01 -7.83 15.50
CA GLU A 12 -11.65 -7.11 16.72
C GLU A 12 -10.46 -7.73 17.45
N ALA A 13 -10.46 -9.05 17.63
CA ALA A 13 -9.35 -9.78 18.25
C ALA A 13 -8.05 -9.64 17.44
N ARG A 14 -8.14 -9.72 16.10
CA ARG A 14 -7.00 -9.51 15.20
C ARG A 14 -6.48 -8.07 15.31
N HIS A 15 -7.35 -7.07 15.24
CA HIS A 15 -6.97 -5.67 15.35
C HIS A 15 -6.32 -5.36 16.71
N LYS A 16 -6.83 -5.94 17.79
CA LYS A 16 -6.22 -5.81 19.12
C LYS A 16 -4.81 -6.37 19.17
N ARG A 17 -4.57 -7.53 18.56
CA ARG A 17 -3.23 -8.14 18.50
C ARG A 17 -2.25 -7.30 17.66
N LEU A 18 -2.74 -6.66 16.61
CA LEU A 18 -1.95 -5.84 15.70
C LEU A 18 -1.75 -4.39 16.19
N SER A 19 -2.46 -3.98 17.24
CA SER A 19 -2.43 -2.60 17.72
C SER A 19 -1.03 -2.12 18.15
N VAL A 20 -0.16 -3.03 18.57
CA VAL A 20 1.24 -2.73 18.94
C VAL A 20 2.08 -2.25 17.75
N TYR A 21 1.65 -2.53 16.52
CA TYR A 21 2.31 -2.15 15.27
C TYR A 21 1.65 -0.95 14.59
N ILE A 22 0.54 -0.44 15.17
CA ILE A 22 -0.29 0.60 14.56
C ILE A 22 -0.39 1.79 15.51
N LYS A 23 0.02 2.96 15.03
CA LYS A 23 -0.31 4.24 15.66
C LYS A 23 -1.45 4.89 14.86
N ARG A 24 -2.58 5.15 15.50
CA ARG A 24 -3.72 5.77 14.81
C ARG A 24 -4.40 6.82 15.66
N GLY A 25 -4.96 7.82 14.98
CA GLY A 25 -5.92 8.76 15.53
C GLY A 25 -7.34 8.17 15.61
N ASN A 26 -8.34 9.03 15.54
CA ASN A 26 -9.76 8.64 15.52
C ASN A 26 -10.17 8.16 14.11
N SER A 27 -9.70 6.98 13.72
CA SER A 27 -9.95 6.39 12.40
C SER A 27 -10.63 5.04 12.47
N HIS A 28 -11.29 4.64 11.41
CA HIS A 28 -12.09 3.43 11.33
C HIS A 28 -11.40 2.34 10.51
N LEU A 29 -11.18 1.17 11.14
CA LEU A 29 -10.67 -0.02 10.47
C LEU A 29 -11.82 -0.98 10.21
N PHE A 30 -12.11 -1.26 8.96
CA PHE A 30 -13.17 -2.21 8.61
C PHE A 30 -12.83 -3.64 9.05
N PRO A 31 -13.82 -4.52 9.21
CA PRO A 31 -13.57 -5.94 9.57
C PRO A 31 -12.68 -6.68 8.56
N SER A 32 -12.67 -6.26 7.30
CA SER A 32 -11.83 -6.76 6.20
C SER A 32 -10.39 -6.24 6.24
N PHE A 33 -10.14 -5.12 6.92
CA PHE A 33 -8.79 -4.58 7.06
C PHE A 33 -7.83 -5.62 7.66
N SER A 34 -6.63 -5.73 7.06
CA SER A 34 -5.61 -6.66 7.54
C SER A 34 -4.20 -6.14 7.32
N ILE A 35 -3.31 -6.52 8.24
CA ILE A 35 -1.87 -6.33 8.11
C ILE A 35 -1.19 -7.69 8.18
N ASN A 36 -0.30 -7.95 7.22
CA ASN A 36 0.61 -9.07 7.21
C ASN A 36 2.03 -8.54 7.44
N LEU A 37 2.70 -9.05 8.46
CA LEU A 37 4.09 -8.75 8.79
C LEU A 37 4.90 -10.01 8.58
N ASN A 38 5.71 -10.06 7.52
CA ASN A 38 6.54 -11.24 7.24
C ASN A 38 7.74 -11.35 8.17
N ILE A 39 8.29 -10.22 8.59
CA ILE A 39 9.46 -10.13 9.51
C ILE A 39 9.16 -9.05 10.56
N PRO A 40 8.25 -9.31 11.53
CA PRO A 40 7.89 -8.32 12.52
C PRO A 40 9.07 -7.98 13.43
N GLN A 41 9.23 -6.71 13.77
CA GLN A 41 10.20 -6.22 14.76
C GLN A 41 9.45 -5.77 16.01
N GLU A 42 10.00 -6.07 17.17
CA GLU A 42 9.50 -5.55 18.43
C GLU A 42 9.59 -4.01 18.45
N ASP A 43 8.64 -3.36 19.09
CA ASP A 43 8.57 -1.90 19.28
C ASP A 43 8.56 -1.04 18.01
N LYS A 44 8.28 -1.63 16.84
CA LYS A 44 8.17 -0.88 15.60
C LYS A 44 6.73 -0.58 15.23
N ILE A 45 6.43 0.69 14.97
CA ILE A 45 5.17 1.13 14.35
C ILE A 45 5.32 1.04 12.83
N TYR A 46 4.63 0.08 12.22
CA TYR A 46 4.63 -0.15 10.78
C TYR A 46 3.59 0.71 10.06
N LEU A 47 2.45 0.97 10.70
CA LEU A 47 1.37 1.77 10.15
C LEU A 47 1.07 2.95 11.04
N GLU A 48 1.07 4.16 10.46
CA GLU A 48 0.50 5.36 11.07
C GLU A 48 -0.73 5.77 10.30
N VAL A 49 -1.81 6.11 11.03
CA VAL A 49 -3.08 6.57 10.44
C VAL A 49 -3.54 7.80 11.18
N GLY A 50 -3.91 8.82 10.45
CA GLY A 50 -4.46 10.07 10.97
C GLY A 50 -5.87 9.92 11.52
N ASN A 51 -6.64 11.03 11.53
CA ASN A 51 -8.01 11.09 12.01
C ASN A 51 -9.01 10.98 10.87
N ASP A 52 -10.23 10.54 11.19
CA ASP A 52 -11.38 10.50 10.27
C ASP A 52 -11.10 9.73 8.96
N THR A 53 -10.15 8.81 9.00
CA THR A 53 -9.73 7.96 7.88
C THR A 53 -10.38 6.57 7.98
N ILE A 54 -10.76 6.02 6.84
CA ILE A 54 -11.38 4.69 6.74
C ILE A 54 -10.45 3.75 5.97
N LEU A 55 -10.06 2.62 6.58
CA LEU A 55 -9.25 1.59 5.95
C LEU A 55 -10.03 0.28 5.80
N ASP A 56 -10.17 -0.16 4.55
CA ASP A 56 -10.74 -1.46 4.15
C ASP A 56 -9.72 -2.29 3.36
N CYS A 57 -8.45 -1.96 3.46
CA CYS A 57 -7.39 -2.52 2.63
C CYS A 57 -6.61 -3.64 3.34
N GLN A 58 -5.85 -4.36 2.55
CA GLN A 58 -4.78 -5.23 3.03
C GLN A 58 -3.45 -4.52 2.92
N ILE A 59 -2.61 -4.61 3.96
CA ILE A 59 -1.23 -4.10 3.92
C ILE A 59 -0.29 -5.26 4.20
N THR A 60 0.67 -5.49 3.31
CA THR A 60 1.72 -6.50 3.50
C THR A 60 3.07 -5.81 3.62
N PHE A 61 3.75 -6.03 4.74
CA PHE A 61 5.12 -5.59 4.96
C PHE A 61 6.05 -6.77 4.68
N GLU A 62 6.81 -6.67 3.60
CA GLU A 62 7.70 -7.74 3.15
C GLU A 62 9.11 -7.64 3.75
N SER A 63 9.44 -6.53 4.39
CA SER A 63 10.70 -6.33 5.10
C SER A 63 10.49 -5.73 6.49
N LYS A 64 11.55 -5.79 7.30
CA LYS A 64 11.58 -5.14 8.61
C LYS A 64 11.59 -3.61 8.51
N GLU A 65 12.00 -3.03 7.38
CA GLU A 65 12.10 -1.57 7.15
C GLU A 65 10.75 -0.93 6.77
N GLY A 66 9.84 -1.67 6.17
CA GLY A 66 8.59 -1.18 5.61
C GLY A 66 7.81 -0.25 6.54
N LYS A 67 7.27 0.84 5.98
CA LYS A 67 6.46 1.83 6.71
C LYS A 67 5.34 2.35 5.82
N VAL A 68 4.11 2.36 6.34
CA VAL A 68 2.96 3.00 5.68
C VAL A 68 2.45 4.14 6.57
N ILE A 69 2.21 5.29 5.96
CA ILE A 69 1.65 6.47 6.61
C ILE A 69 0.42 6.87 5.81
N VAL A 70 -0.71 7.02 6.48
CA VAL A 70 -1.97 7.52 5.90
C VAL A 70 -2.41 8.73 6.71
N GLY A 71 -2.66 9.83 6.04
CA GLY A 71 -3.10 11.09 6.64
C GLY A 71 -4.55 11.08 7.10
N ASP A 72 -5.08 12.29 7.30
CA ASP A 72 -6.43 12.53 7.77
C ASP A 72 -7.46 12.44 6.63
N GLN A 73 -8.71 12.14 6.98
CA GLN A 73 -9.90 12.25 6.10
C GLN A 73 -9.77 11.45 4.78
N SER A 74 -9.01 10.36 4.79
CA SER A 74 -8.76 9.52 3.62
C SER A 74 -9.58 8.24 3.62
N PHE A 75 -9.88 7.72 2.43
CA PHE A 75 -10.56 6.44 2.25
C PHE A 75 -9.70 5.51 1.40
N ILE A 76 -9.37 4.33 1.94
CA ILE A 76 -8.69 3.28 1.18
C ILE A 76 -9.60 2.06 1.16
N GLY A 77 -10.25 1.85 0.01
CA GLY A 77 -11.13 0.70 -0.25
C GLY A 77 -10.37 -0.60 -0.31
N GLY A 78 -11.04 -1.69 -0.66
CA GLY A 78 -10.49 -3.05 -0.74
C GLY A 78 -9.34 -3.15 -1.74
N SER A 79 -8.19 -2.64 -1.35
CA SER A 79 -6.94 -2.53 -2.12
C SER A 79 -5.80 -3.22 -1.41
N HIS A 80 -4.68 -3.45 -2.08
CA HIS A 80 -3.51 -4.08 -1.50
C HIS A 80 -2.29 -3.15 -1.56
N LEU A 81 -1.77 -2.79 -0.41
CA LEU A 81 -0.51 -2.06 -0.26
C LEU A 81 0.60 -3.06 0.07
N ILE A 82 1.60 -3.18 -0.78
CA ILE A 82 2.73 -4.08 -0.61
C ILE A 82 3.97 -3.21 -0.39
N CYS A 83 4.47 -3.25 0.83
CA CYS A 83 5.46 -2.28 1.30
C CYS A 83 6.73 -2.98 1.79
N ARG A 84 7.84 -2.61 1.20
CA ARG A 84 9.17 -2.96 1.64
C ARG A 84 9.93 -1.74 2.18
N ASN A 85 9.70 -0.58 1.58
CA ASN A 85 10.37 0.67 1.88
C ASN A 85 9.40 1.64 2.58
N LYS A 86 8.64 2.42 1.81
CA LYS A 86 7.73 3.41 2.37
C LYS A 86 6.60 3.76 1.40
N ILE A 87 5.38 3.77 1.90
CA ILE A 87 4.22 4.30 1.19
C ILE A 87 3.63 5.43 2.05
N VAL A 88 3.51 6.61 1.47
CA VAL A 88 2.89 7.78 2.11
C VAL A 88 1.64 8.15 1.32
N ILE A 89 0.52 8.24 2.00
CA ILE A 89 -0.76 8.72 1.51
C ILE A 89 -1.11 9.90 2.40
N GLU A 90 -1.19 11.09 1.81
CA GLU A 90 -1.49 12.31 2.55
C GLU A 90 -3.00 12.45 2.86
N ASP A 91 -3.45 13.65 3.14
CA ASP A 91 -4.82 13.91 3.58
C ASP A 91 -5.84 13.96 2.43
N ASN A 92 -7.10 13.63 2.73
CA ASN A 92 -8.21 13.72 1.78
C ASN A 92 -8.02 12.88 0.51
N VAL A 93 -7.34 11.76 0.61
CA VAL A 93 -7.09 10.86 -0.53
C VAL A 93 -8.18 9.80 -0.62
N PHE A 94 -8.66 9.54 -1.85
CA PHE A 94 -9.56 8.43 -2.14
C PHE A 94 -8.85 7.38 -2.98
N ILE A 95 -8.82 6.14 -2.50
CA ILE A 95 -8.34 4.97 -3.24
C ILE A 95 -9.49 3.98 -3.35
N ALA A 96 -9.97 3.75 -4.58
CA ALA A 96 -11.07 2.83 -4.85
C ALA A 96 -10.59 1.37 -4.80
N TRP A 97 -11.53 0.45 -4.89
CA TRP A 97 -11.31 -1.00 -4.71
C TRP A 97 -10.40 -1.62 -5.77
N GLY A 98 -9.74 -2.71 -5.39
CA GLY A 98 -8.95 -3.55 -6.28
C GLY A 98 -7.61 -2.96 -6.69
N SER A 99 -7.22 -1.80 -6.18
CA SER A 99 -5.95 -1.17 -6.53
C SER A 99 -4.77 -1.83 -5.80
N THR A 100 -3.60 -1.86 -6.45
CA THR A 100 -2.34 -2.35 -5.89
C THR A 100 -1.32 -1.22 -5.85
N ILE A 101 -0.76 -0.96 -4.69
CA ILE A 101 0.29 0.04 -4.48
C ILE A 101 1.55 -0.71 -4.02
N TYR A 102 2.62 -0.64 -4.81
CA TYR A 102 3.72 -1.58 -4.74
C TYR A 102 5.09 -0.88 -4.85
N ASP A 103 5.82 -0.78 -3.74
CA ASP A 103 7.01 0.07 -3.63
C ASP A 103 8.34 -0.62 -3.98
N HIS A 104 8.30 -1.82 -4.57
CA HIS A 104 9.50 -2.58 -4.97
C HIS A 104 9.23 -3.55 -6.12
N ASN A 105 10.28 -4.19 -6.64
CA ASN A 105 10.20 -5.11 -7.78
C ASN A 105 9.92 -6.58 -7.40
N SER A 106 9.83 -6.94 -6.15
CA SER A 106 9.86 -8.31 -5.62
C SER A 106 11.16 -9.05 -5.88
N HIS A 107 11.72 -8.98 -7.05
CA HIS A 107 12.90 -9.73 -7.49
C HIS A 107 13.91 -8.82 -8.19
N SER A 108 15.15 -9.28 -8.29
CA SER A 108 16.19 -8.65 -9.09
C SER A 108 15.85 -8.70 -10.59
N LEU A 109 16.35 -7.72 -11.33
CA LEU A 109 16.33 -7.77 -12.80
C LEU A 109 17.33 -8.79 -13.36
N ASP A 110 18.37 -9.16 -12.60
CA ASP A 110 19.29 -10.23 -12.98
C ASP A 110 18.63 -11.60 -12.75
N TYR A 111 18.60 -12.41 -13.80
CA TYR A 111 17.98 -13.73 -13.74
C TYR A 111 18.73 -14.69 -12.77
N ARG A 112 20.03 -14.50 -12.59
CA ARG A 112 20.87 -15.32 -11.69
C ARG A 112 20.46 -15.13 -10.23
N ASP A 113 20.18 -13.88 -9.84
CA ASP A 113 19.65 -13.59 -8.52
C ASP A 113 18.26 -14.22 -8.32
N ARG A 114 17.44 -14.29 -9.38
CA ARG A 114 16.11 -14.93 -9.30
C ARG A 114 16.19 -16.46 -9.18
N GLU A 115 17.18 -17.10 -9.81
CA GLU A 115 17.45 -18.54 -9.62
C GLU A 115 17.81 -18.84 -8.17
N GLU A 116 18.71 -18.07 -7.56
CA GLU A 116 19.05 -18.19 -6.14
C GLU A 116 17.86 -17.87 -5.22
N ASP A 117 17.06 -16.88 -5.56
CA ASP A 117 15.90 -16.47 -4.78
C ASP A 117 14.88 -17.61 -4.63
N ILE A 118 14.54 -18.32 -5.72
CA ILE A 118 13.61 -19.45 -5.65
C ILE A 118 14.18 -20.63 -4.83
N LEU A 119 15.48 -20.88 -4.92
CA LEU A 119 16.12 -21.92 -4.13
C LEU A 119 16.12 -21.57 -2.63
N GLN A 120 16.36 -20.30 -2.30
CA GLN A 120 16.29 -19.81 -0.92
C GLN A 120 14.86 -19.89 -0.37
N GLN A 121 13.86 -19.47 -1.15
CA GLN A 121 12.45 -19.55 -0.76
C GLN A 121 12.03 -21.01 -0.45
N LEU A 122 12.48 -21.97 -1.26
CA LEU A 122 12.23 -23.40 -1.02
C LEU A 122 12.91 -23.90 0.25
N ARG A 123 14.14 -23.45 0.53
CA ARG A 123 14.83 -23.78 1.79
C ARG A 123 14.06 -23.28 3.00
N ASP A 124 13.68 -21.99 2.98
CA ASP A 124 12.93 -21.37 4.06
C ASP A 124 11.59 -22.07 4.31
N TYR A 125 10.83 -22.33 3.23
CA TYR A 125 9.55 -23.04 3.32
C TYR A 125 9.69 -24.45 3.92
N ARG A 126 10.70 -25.23 3.51
CA ARG A 126 10.96 -26.58 4.02
C ARG A 126 11.37 -26.58 5.49
N LEU A 127 11.93 -25.48 6.00
CA LEU A 127 12.26 -25.27 7.40
C LEU A 127 11.07 -24.73 8.22
N GLY A 128 9.89 -24.58 7.60
CA GLY A 128 8.70 -24.03 8.26
C GLY A 128 8.78 -22.53 8.55
N GLN A 129 9.68 -21.82 7.89
CA GLN A 129 9.83 -20.37 7.98
C GLN A 129 8.95 -19.65 6.95
N SER A 130 8.82 -18.31 7.06
CA SER A 130 8.30 -17.52 5.96
C SER A 130 9.17 -17.73 4.73
N PHE A 131 8.57 -17.95 3.57
CA PHE A 131 9.30 -18.21 2.31
C PHE A 131 10.21 -17.06 1.86
N ILE A 132 10.12 -15.90 2.49
CA ILE A 132 11.00 -14.74 2.27
C ILE A 132 11.87 -14.39 3.49
N ALA A 133 11.98 -15.30 4.48
CA ALA A 133 12.69 -15.04 5.73
C ALA A 133 14.16 -14.66 5.50
N ASN A 134 14.83 -15.37 4.58
CA ASN A 134 16.24 -15.16 4.24
C ASN A 134 16.43 -14.64 2.80
N LYS A 135 15.41 -14.00 2.24
CA LYS A 135 15.49 -13.39 0.91
C LYS A 135 16.55 -12.29 0.87
N ASN A 136 17.38 -12.32 -0.17
CA ASN A 136 18.31 -11.23 -0.43
C ASN A 136 17.58 -10.01 -1.01
N TRP A 137 17.29 -9.05 -0.14
CA TRP A 137 16.61 -7.82 -0.52
C TRP A 137 17.53 -6.75 -1.11
N GLU A 138 18.85 -6.90 -1.02
CA GLU A 138 19.82 -5.90 -1.51
C GLU A 138 19.81 -5.78 -3.04
N VAL A 139 19.50 -6.90 -3.72
CA VAL A 139 19.39 -6.95 -5.18
C VAL A 139 18.03 -6.55 -5.72
N VAL A 140 17.08 -6.21 -4.83
CA VAL A 140 15.70 -5.85 -5.20
C VAL A 140 15.51 -4.34 -5.17
N ASP A 141 15.31 -3.73 -6.33
CA ASP A 141 15.06 -2.28 -6.42
C ASP A 141 13.74 -1.90 -5.74
N SER A 142 13.82 -0.90 -4.88
CA SER A 142 12.72 -0.38 -4.08
C SER A 142 12.82 1.13 -3.96
N LYS A 143 11.70 1.83 -4.14
CA LYS A 143 11.59 3.28 -4.00
C LYS A 143 10.28 3.66 -3.34
N PRO A 144 10.27 4.66 -2.46
CA PRO A 144 9.04 5.09 -1.79
C PRO A 144 7.99 5.56 -2.79
N ILE A 145 6.73 5.42 -2.41
CA ILE A 145 5.58 5.96 -3.14
C ILE A 145 4.98 7.08 -2.32
N LEU A 146 4.63 8.18 -2.99
CA LEU A 146 3.92 9.32 -2.40
C LEU A 146 2.61 9.58 -3.14
N ILE A 147 1.50 9.60 -2.42
CA ILE A 147 0.19 10.02 -2.92
C ILE A 147 -0.17 11.27 -2.14
N LYS A 148 -0.13 12.42 -2.83
CA LYS A 148 -0.36 13.72 -2.21
C LYS A 148 -1.84 13.97 -1.93
N SER A 149 -2.07 14.98 -1.11
CA SER A 149 -3.42 15.37 -0.64
C SER A 149 -4.40 15.58 -1.78
N ASN A 150 -5.67 15.29 -1.52
CA ASN A 150 -6.78 15.44 -2.46
C ASN A 150 -6.71 14.56 -3.73
N ALA A 151 -5.77 13.62 -3.81
CA ALA A 151 -5.69 12.71 -4.96
C ALA A 151 -6.82 11.67 -4.97
N TRP A 152 -7.22 11.26 -6.15
CA TRP A 152 -8.22 10.20 -6.35
C TRP A 152 -7.67 9.10 -7.27
N ILE A 153 -7.55 7.89 -6.73
CA ILE A 153 -7.15 6.70 -7.46
C ILE A 153 -8.40 5.88 -7.78
N GLY A 154 -8.66 5.69 -9.06
CA GLY A 154 -9.76 4.86 -9.56
C GLY A 154 -9.60 3.38 -9.23
N MET A 155 -10.61 2.58 -9.54
CA MET A 155 -10.63 1.14 -9.30
C MET A 155 -9.55 0.41 -10.11
N ASN A 156 -9.02 -0.69 -9.55
CA ASN A 156 -8.11 -1.62 -10.24
C ASN A 156 -6.86 -0.94 -10.81
N CYS A 157 -6.36 0.10 -10.16
CA CYS A 157 -5.11 0.75 -10.54
C CYS A 157 -3.90 0.02 -9.96
N ILE A 158 -2.77 0.11 -10.64
CA ILE A 158 -1.47 -0.36 -10.16
C ILE A 158 -0.53 0.84 -10.08
N ILE A 159 -0.05 1.16 -8.86
CA ILE A 159 0.93 2.23 -8.63
C ILE A 159 2.26 1.58 -8.29
N LEU A 160 3.28 1.82 -9.13
CA LEU A 160 4.59 1.19 -8.99
C LEU A 160 5.56 2.06 -8.18
N LYS A 161 6.62 1.42 -7.73
CA LYS A 161 7.69 2.03 -6.93
C LYS A 161 8.21 3.34 -7.49
N GLY A 162 8.51 4.28 -6.59
CA GLY A 162 9.11 5.57 -6.91
C GLY A 162 8.15 6.59 -7.50
N VAL A 163 6.86 6.26 -7.64
CA VAL A 163 5.86 7.17 -8.20
C VAL A 163 5.39 8.18 -7.16
N THR A 164 5.28 9.43 -7.59
CA THR A 164 4.53 10.48 -6.89
C THR A 164 3.23 10.76 -7.64
N ILE A 165 2.10 10.59 -6.96
CA ILE A 165 0.80 11.10 -7.43
C ILE A 165 0.63 12.50 -6.86
N GLY A 166 0.49 13.49 -7.73
CA GLY A 166 0.43 14.90 -7.39
C GLY A 166 -0.84 15.30 -6.61
N GLU A 167 -0.81 16.49 -5.99
CA GLU A 167 -1.95 17.03 -5.25
C GLU A 167 -3.17 17.17 -6.18
N GLY A 168 -4.33 16.69 -5.72
CA GLY A 168 -5.57 16.73 -6.49
C GLY A 168 -5.53 15.98 -7.83
N ALA A 169 -4.51 15.16 -8.07
CA ALA A 169 -4.43 14.35 -9.29
C ALA A 169 -5.46 13.21 -9.27
N ILE A 170 -5.96 12.86 -10.44
CA ILE A 170 -6.93 11.78 -10.64
C ILE A 170 -6.28 10.71 -11.52
N VAL A 171 -6.27 9.47 -11.03
CA VAL A 171 -5.85 8.30 -11.81
C VAL A 171 -7.09 7.53 -12.24
N GLY A 172 -7.32 7.43 -13.53
CA GLY A 172 -8.46 6.71 -14.11
C GLY A 172 -8.39 5.21 -13.81
N ALA A 173 -9.55 4.58 -13.67
CA ALA A 173 -9.65 3.15 -13.35
C ALA A 173 -8.87 2.26 -14.35
N GLY A 174 -8.30 1.15 -13.85
CA GLY A 174 -7.54 0.19 -14.64
C GLY A 174 -6.16 0.67 -15.10
N SER A 175 -5.66 1.77 -14.57
CA SER A 175 -4.38 2.35 -14.97
C SER A 175 -3.17 1.69 -14.31
N VAL A 176 -2.05 1.63 -15.05
CA VAL A 176 -0.75 1.23 -14.52
C VAL A 176 0.18 2.43 -14.50
N VAL A 177 0.42 2.98 -13.32
CA VAL A 177 1.20 4.20 -13.12
C VAL A 177 2.66 3.83 -12.86
N THR A 178 3.53 4.18 -13.81
CA THR A 178 4.97 3.88 -13.81
C THR A 178 5.84 5.13 -13.69
N LYS A 179 5.23 6.32 -13.73
CA LYS A 179 5.89 7.64 -13.65
C LYS A 179 5.01 8.58 -12.84
N ASP A 180 5.59 9.66 -12.36
CA ASP A 180 4.89 10.69 -11.61
C ASP A 180 3.69 11.25 -12.38
N VAL A 181 2.61 11.51 -11.65
CA VAL A 181 1.42 12.20 -12.15
C VAL A 181 1.44 13.62 -11.59
N PRO A 182 1.48 14.65 -12.43
CA PRO A 182 1.54 16.04 -11.96
C PRO A 182 0.30 16.44 -11.15
N ASP A 183 0.47 17.45 -10.31
CA ASP A 183 -0.62 18.03 -9.52
C ASP A 183 -1.77 18.47 -10.43
N TRP A 184 -3.01 18.28 -9.98
CA TRP A 184 -4.23 18.72 -10.66
C TRP A 184 -4.40 18.23 -12.10
N THR A 185 -3.93 17.03 -12.37
CA THR A 185 -4.10 16.38 -13.69
C THR A 185 -4.95 15.13 -13.59
N VAL A 186 -5.50 14.72 -14.72
CA VAL A 186 -6.10 13.40 -14.92
C VAL A 186 -5.14 12.57 -15.74
N ALA A 187 -4.75 11.41 -15.22
CA ALA A 187 -3.92 10.43 -15.92
C ALA A 187 -4.66 9.11 -16.05
N GLY A 188 -4.36 8.33 -17.09
CA GLY A 188 -4.96 7.01 -17.27
C GLY A 188 -4.27 6.18 -18.34
N GLY A 189 -4.57 4.88 -18.34
CA GLY A 189 -4.05 3.90 -19.30
C GLY A 189 -2.92 3.01 -18.77
N ASN A 190 -2.38 2.16 -19.62
CA ASN A 190 -1.27 1.25 -19.33
C ASN A 190 -0.20 1.35 -20.42
N PRO A 191 0.98 1.98 -20.19
CA PRO A 191 1.28 2.78 -19.00
C PRO A 191 0.43 4.06 -18.94
N ALA A 192 0.16 4.56 -17.73
CA ALA A 192 -0.64 5.76 -17.54
C ALA A 192 0.07 7.00 -18.12
N LYS A 193 -0.72 7.86 -18.79
CA LYS A 193 -0.27 9.14 -19.33
C LYS A 193 -1.24 10.23 -18.90
N VAL A 194 -0.75 11.46 -18.78
CA VAL A 194 -1.61 12.63 -18.53
C VAL A 194 -2.57 12.79 -19.71
N ILE A 195 -3.86 12.83 -19.41
CA ILE A 195 -4.95 13.01 -20.38
C ILE A 195 -5.36 14.48 -20.47
N LYS A 196 -5.45 15.15 -19.31
CA LYS A 196 -5.82 16.57 -19.22
C LYS A 196 -5.37 17.18 -17.90
N VAL A 197 -5.26 18.49 -17.90
CA VAL A 197 -5.09 19.32 -16.70
C VAL A 197 -6.49 19.74 -16.21
N LEU A 198 -6.73 19.67 -14.90
CA LEU A 198 -7.98 20.13 -14.32
C LEU A 198 -8.08 21.67 -14.42
N PRO A 199 -9.25 22.23 -14.73
CA PRO A 199 -9.45 23.67 -14.77
C PRO A 199 -9.29 24.29 -13.36
N GLU A 200 -8.91 25.56 -13.29
CA GLU A 200 -8.57 26.23 -12.02
C GLU A 200 -9.72 26.24 -10.98
N ASN A 201 -10.95 26.34 -11.44
CA ASN A 201 -12.13 26.31 -10.57
C ASN A 201 -12.36 24.95 -9.86
N LEU A 202 -11.66 23.90 -10.29
CA LEU A 202 -11.68 22.55 -9.66
C LEU A 202 -10.43 22.29 -8.81
N ARG A 203 -9.56 23.26 -8.65
CA ARG A 203 -8.35 23.15 -7.82
C ARG A 203 -8.56 23.82 -6.48
N LYS A 204 -7.81 23.36 -5.48
CA LYS A 204 -7.73 24.04 -4.19
C LYS A 204 -7.15 25.44 -4.40
N LYS A 205 -7.82 26.44 -3.84
CA LYS A 205 -7.31 27.83 -3.80
C LYS A 205 -6.27 27.99 -2.71
#